data_84879d81082226d9b0ec35a04ae7e239
#
_entry.id   84879d81082226d9b0ec35a04ae7e239
#
_cell.length_a   1.000
_cell.length_b   1.000
_cell.length_c   1.000
_cell.angle_alpha   90.00
_cell.angle_beta   90.00
_cell.angle_gamma   90.00
#
_symmetry.space_group_name_H-M   'P 1'
#
loop_
_entity.id
_entity.type
_entity.pdbx_description
1 polymer ?
#
loop_
_entity_poly.entity_id
_entity_poly.type
_entity_poly.pdbx_seq_one_letter_code
_entity_poly.pdbx_strand_id
1 'polypeptide(L)'
;MSTAFTRSVGALALLLIAVPVVLVWSDRAGTLAPITSADPAEGAGAAFLPKGVEAPPKPPKPRRPILAGTEVVVNIPSGRLELMEGGNVVVSYPVSVGSARYATPRGDYLLATVIWNPWWHPPKGSAWAANRKATPPGPSNPMGRVKLHMDELIYIHGTTSEGRLGAPASHGCIRMANSDVVDLARRLHRLTNPAVTDAELARLSATDRRTRETVMRSSVRMRVTYRVAQVRDGELHVFPDVYGRFNDGLAPQVRLALAANGIDAAQITPGGMERIRAGARSRGGASFAIADLGSLRAPERPAPPPSVEPAIQLAGVPVEPAPADTAAAPEPPVAEEPASTSVAP
;
A
#
# COMPACT_ATOMS: atom_id res chain seq x y z
N MET A 1 47.66 -72.17 16.05
CA MET A 1 48.90 -71.57 16.64
C MET A 1 48.62 -70.13 16.97
N SER A 2 48.70 -69.87 18.22
CA SER A 2 48.41 -68.63 18.95
C SER A 2 49.51 -67.58 18.71
N THR A 3 49.12 -66.30 18.64
CA THR A 3 49.88 -65.25 19.31
C THR A 3 48.99 -64.02 19.48
N ALA A 4 48.73 -63.72 20.72
CA ALA A 4 48.09 -62.48 21.22
C ALA A 4 49.09 -61.33 21.10
N PHE A 5 48.60 -60.13 20.78
CA PHE A 5 49.34 -58.86 20.91
C PHE A 5 48.49 -57.82 21.65
N THR A 6 48.88 -57.66 22.89
CA THR A 6 48.41 -56.67 23.83
C THR A 6 48.93 -55.28 23.42
N ARG A 7 48.09 -54.24 23.31
CA ARG A 7 48.56 -52.86 23.26
C ARG A 7 47.80 -51.98 24.26
N SER A 8 48.60 -51.34 25.05
CA SER A 8 48.30 -50.40 26.11
C SER A 8 47.37 -49.24 25.70
N VAL A 9 46.42 -48.93 26.58
CA VAL A 9 45.59 -47.75 26.57
C VAL A 9 46.31 -46.64 27.31
N GLY A 10 46.73 -45.60 26.62
CA GLY A 10 47.20 -44.34 27.19
C GLY A 10 46.01 -43.43 27.55
N ALA A 11 45.85 -43.20 28.83
CA ALA A 11 44.84 -42.27 29.34
C ALA A 11 45.34 -40.82 29.18
N LEU A 12 44.63 -40.02 28.37
CA LEU A 12 44.83 -38.59 28.29
C LEU A 12 43.85 -37.91 29.24
N ALA A 13 44.35 -37.35 30.33
CA ALA A 13 43.57 -36.62 31.31
C ALA A 13 43.24 -35.21 30.76
N LEU A 14 41.97 -34.93 30.47
CA LEU A 14 41.48 -33.60 30.21
C LEU A 14 41.23 -32.86 31.52
N LEU A 15 41.98 -31.80 31.75
CA LEU A 15 41.81 -30.87 32.85
C LEU A 15 40.61 -29.94 32.54
N LEU A 16 39.45 -30.18 33.17
CA LEU A 16 38.31 -29.27 33.14
C LEU A 16 38.52 -28.16 34.18
N ILE A 17 38.79 -26.95 33.72
CA ILE A 17 38.79 -25.75 34.55
C ILE A 17 37.30 -25.32 34.73
N ALA A 18 36.76 -25.56 35.89
CA ALA A 18 35.47 -25.07 36.30
C ALA A 18 35.57 -23.60 36.70
N VAL A 19 34.95 -22.71 35.95
CA VAL A 19 34.72 -21.30 36.35
C VAL A 19 33.45 -21.25 37.18
N PRO A 20 33.48 -20.76 38.42
CA PRO A 20 32.28 -20.64 39.23
C PRO A 20 31.45 -19.45 38.70
N VAL A 21 30.24 -19.72 38.22
CA VAL A 21 29.21 -18.73 37.99
C VAL A 21 28.60 -18.39 39.35
N VAL A 22 28.90 -17.20 39.82
CA VAL A 22 28.21 -16.64 41.03
C VAL A 22 26.82 -16.16 40.61
N LEU A 23 25.78 -16.92 40.91
CA LEU A 23 24.40 -16.51 40.82
C LEU A 23 24.08 -15.67 42.07
N VAL A 24 24.02 -14.35 41.92
CA VAL A 24 23.44 -13.48 42.93
C VAL A 24 21.92 -13.54 42.77
N TRP A 25 21.27 -14.30 43.62
CA TRP A 25 19.82 -14.23 43.81
C TRP A 25 19.51 -13.02 44.68
N SER A 26 18.82 -12.04 44.12
CA SER A 26 18.19 -10.96 44.86
C SER A 26 16.70 -11.29 45.00
N ASP A 27 16.31 -11.83 46.11
CA ASP A 27 14.92 -11.92 46.51
C ASP A 27 14.38 -10.50 46.76
N ARG A 28 13.57 -10.02 45.84
CA ARG A 28 12.55 -9.02 46.14
C ARG A 28 11.24 -9.48 45.53
N ALA A 29 10.41 -10.04 46.40
CA ALA A 29 8.99 -10.26 46.15
C ALA A 29 8.33 -8.91 45.95
N GLY A 30 8.26 -8.46 44.68
CA GLY A 30 7.40 -7.39 44.22
C GLY A 30 6.21 -8.01 43.51
N THR A 31 5.04 -7.87 44.08
CA THR A 31 3.74 -8.25 43.51
C THR A 31 3.61 -7.65 42.11
N LEU A 32 3.71 -8.48 41.05
CA LEU A 32 3.42 -8.06 39.70
C LEU A 32 1.91 -7.81 39.58
N ALA A 33 1.53 -6.55 39.51
CA ALA A 33 0.21 -6.16 39.06
C ALA A 33 0.03 -6.63 37.60
N PRO A 34 -1.16 -7.06 37.17
CA PRO A 34 -1.39 -7.48 35.80
C PRO A 34 -1.10 -6.30 34.87
N ILE A 35 -0.17 -6.50 33.97
CA ILE A 35 0.08 -5.55 32.87
C ILE A 35 -1.15 -5.60 31.96
N THR A 36 -2.09 -4.69 32.18
CA THR A 36 -3.09 -4.36 31.19
C THR A 36 -2.31 -3.84 29.98
N SER A 37 -2.42 -4.52 28.85
CA SER A 37 -1.86 -4.11 27.58
C SER A 37 -2.50 -2.78 27.13
N ALA A 38 -2.00 -1.69 27.68
CA ALA A 38 -2.20 -0.39 27.08
C ALA A 38 -1.39 -0.39 25.78
N ASP A 39 -2.05 -0.13 24.67
CA ASP A 39 -1.42 0.20 23.40
C ASP A 39 -0.34 1.26 23.70
N PRO A 40 0.95 1.07 23.36
CA PRO A 40 1.92 2.12 23.55
C PRO A 40 1.45 3.30 22.71
N ALA A 41 0.97 4.33 23.37
CA ALA A 41 0.49 5.54 22.74
C ALA A 41 1.60 6.07 21.82
N GLU A 42 1.38 5.97 20.52
CA GLU A 42 2.08 6.78 19.53
C GLU A 42 1.80 8.24 19.86
N GLY A 43 2.67 8.83 20.62
CA GLY A 43 2.51 10.22 21.05
C GLY A 43 2.73 10.46 22.54
N ALA A 44 3.58 9.65 23.20
CA ALA A 44 4.23 10.12 24.42
C ALA A 44 5.02 11.36 24.03
N GLY A 45 4.52 12.51 24.48
CA GLY A 45 4.93 13.84 24.13
C GLY A 45 6.44 13.98 24.07
N ALA A 46 6.91 14.76 23.13
CA ALA A 46 8.17 15.43 23.27
C ALA A 46 8.17 16.05 24.68
N ALA A 47 8.86 15.40 25.62
CA ALA A 47 9.10 15.97 26.92
C ALA A 47 9.69 17.34 26.64
N PHE A 48 9.10 18.36 27.27
CA PHE A 48 9.54 19.74 27.13
C PHE A 48 10.96 19.83 27.68
N LEU A 49 11.95 19.57 26.84
CA LEU A 49 13.34 19.74 27.20
C LEU A 49 13.61 21.25 27.29
N PRO A 50 14.27 21.72 28.34
CA PRO A 50 14.66 23.11 28.44
C PRO A 50 15.49 23.49 27.19
N LYS A 51 15.27 24.70 26.66
CA LYS A 51 16.00 25.22 25.52
C LYS A 51 17.52 25.07 25.73
N GLY A 52 18.16 24.27 24.84
CA GLY A 52 19.61 24.06 24.86
C GLY A 52 20.08 22.64 25.25
N VAL A 53 19.17 21.73 25.60
CA VAL A 53 19.55 20.33 25.83
C VAL A 53 19.08 19.52 24.60
N GLU A 54 20.05 19.17 23.75
CA GLU A 54 19.83 18.25 22.66
C GLU A 54 19.52 16.86 23.21
N ALA A 55 18.39 16.28 22.83
CA ALA A 55 18.04 14.93 23.25
C ALA A 55 19.17 13.98 22.81
N PRO A 56 19.59 13.02 23.67
CA PRO A 56 20.61 12.04 23.27
C PRO A 56 20.15 11.34 21.99
N PRO A 57 21.06 11.13 21.02
CA PRO A 57 20.72 10.49 19.77
C PRO A 57 20.08 9.13 20.08
N LYS A 58 18.89 8.92 19.51
CA LYS A 58 18.16 7.65 19.68
C LYS A 58 19.08 6.52 19.25
N PRO A 59 19.32 5.48 20.09
CA PRO A 59 20.23 4.42 19.73
C PRO A 59 19.82 3.82 18.39
N PRO A 60 20.77 3.54 17.48
CA PRO A 60 20.46 2.98 16.17
C PRO A 60 19.70 1.68 16.40
N LYS A 61 18.50 1.59 15.82
CA LYS A 61 17.72 0.34 15.84
C LYS A 61 18.61 -0.78 15.29
N PRO A 62 18.72 -1.94 15.94
CA PRO A 62 19.53 -3.04 15.45
C PRO A 62 19.14 -3.34 14.00
N ARG A 63 20.10 -3.24 13.09
CA ARG A 63 19.88 -3.51 11.66
C ARG A 63 19.56 -4.98 11.49
N ARG A 64 18.30 -5.29 11.23
CA ARG A 64 17.88 -6.66 10.89
C ARG A 64 18.50 -7.03 9.55
N PRO A 65 18.83 -8.32 9.34
CA PRO A 65 19.26 -8.78 8.03
C PRO A 65 18.15 -8.49 7.01
N ILE A 66 18.54 -8.14 5.79
CA ILE A 66 17.60 -7.97 4.68
C ILE A 66 17.47 -9.32 3.99
N LEU A 67 16.23 -9.79 3.77
CA LEU A 67 15.97 -11.01 3.03
C LEU A 67 16.43 -10.82 1.58
N ALA A 68 17.40 -11.65 1.16
CA ALA A 68 17.93 -11.60 -0.20
C ALA A 68 16.91 -12.20 -1.20
N GLY A 69 16.93 -11.69 -2.42
CA GLY A 69 16.11 -12.25 -3.51
C GLY A 69 14.60 -11.99 -3.40
N THR A 70 14.12 -11.36 -2.32
CA THR A 70 12.71 -11.06 -2.11
C THR A 70 12.49 -9.54 -2.06
N GLU A 71 11.51 -9.06 -2.80
CA GLU A 71 11.16 -7.63 -2.86
C GLU A 71 9.65 -7.44 -3.02
N VAL A 72 9.11 -6.42 -2.36
CA VAL A 72 7.76 -5.91 -2.62
C VAL A 72 7.90 -4.70 -3.53
N VAL A 73 7.25 -4.73 -4.69
CA VAL A 73 7.29 -3.62 -5.65
C VAL A 73 5.91 -3.03 -5.82
N VAL A 74 5.79 -1.71 -5.71
CA VAL A 74 4.57 -0.98 -6.05
C VAL A 74 4.88 -0.03 -7.19
N ASN A 75 4.22 -0.23 -8.33
CA ASN A 75 4.23 0.76 -9.39
C ASN A 75 2.95 1.59 -9.30
N ILE A 76 3.06 2.85 -8.90
CA ILE A 76 1.92 3.74 -8.65
C ILE A 76 0.97 3.81 -9.87
N PRO A 77 1.44 4.04 -11.10
CA PRO A 77 0.58 4.09 -12.28
C PRO A 77 -0.17 2.79 -12.58
N SER A 78 0.39 1.63 -12.26
CA SER A 78 -0.27 0.36 -12.50
C SER A 78 -1.39 0.05 -11.50
N GLY A 79 -1.37 0.71 -10.31
CA GLY A 79 -2.28 0.39 -9.23
C GLY A 79 -2.10 -1.04 -8.70
N ARG A 80 -0.88 -1.57 -8.75
CA ARG A 80 -0.55 -2.94 -8.31
C ARG A 80 0.62 -2.96 -7.34
N LEU A 81 0.53 -3.89 -6.39
CA LEU A 81 1.61 -4.32 -5.53
C LEU A 81 2.01 -5.74 -5.93
N GLU A 82 3.28 -5.98 -6.15
CA GLU A 82 3.83 -7.26 -6.55
C GLU A 82 4.84 -7.76 -5.51
N LEU A 83 4.70 -9.02 -5.09
CA LEU A 83 5.75 -9.73 -4.35
C LEU A 83 6.61 -10.46 -5.37
N MET A 84 7.91 -10.20 -5.31
CA MET A 84 8.89 -10.75 -6.25
C MET A 84 9.87 -11.64 -5.51
N GLU A 85 10.22 -12.78 -6.10
CA GLU A 85 11.27 -13.69 -5.64
C GLU A 85 12.18 -14.06 -6.82
N GLY A 86 13.49 -13.89 -6.64
CA GLY A 86 14.46 -14.14 -7.71
C GLY A 86 14.25 -13.30 -8.98
N GLY A 87 13.62 -12.13 -8.87
CA GLY A 87 13.28 -11.27 -10.00
C GLY A 87 11.95 -11.59 -10.68
N ASN A 88 11.27 -12.68 -10.29
CA ASN A 88 9.98 -13.09 -10.85
C ASN A 88 8.82 -12.65 -9.95
N VAL A 89 7.69 -12.32 -10.55
CA VAL A 89 6.44 -11.99 -9.80
C VAL A 89 5.81 -13.28 -9.29
N VAL A 90 5.75 -13.44 -7.97
CA VAL A 90 5.10 -14.57 -7.32
C VAL A 90 3.60 -14.35 -7.15
N VAL A 91 3.24 -13.12 -6.80
CA VAL A 91 1.84 -12.72 -6.63
C VAL A 91 1.70 -11.22 -6.86
N SER A 92 0.55 -10.81 -7.39
CA SER A 92 0.23 -9.42 -7.70
C SER A 92 -1.16 -9.07 -7.18
N TYR A 93 -1.28 -7.95 -6.45
CA TYR A 93 -2.52 -7.49 -5.83
C TYR A 93 -2.93 -6.12 -6.37
N PRO A 94 -4.22 -5.88 -6.60
CA PRO A 94 -4.70 -4.53 -6.87
C PRO A 94 -4.57 -3.65 -5.63
N VAL A 95 -4.08 -2.42 -5.79
CA VAL A 95 -3.92 -1.47 -4.69
C VAL A 95 -4.47 -0.09 -5.04
N SER A 96 -4.93 0.63 -4.03
CA SER A 96 -5.20 2.06 -4.15
C SER A 96 -4.04 2.83 -3.53
N VAL A 97 -3.50 3.77 -4.27
CA VAL A 97 -2.39 4.64 -3.85
C VAL A 97 -2.90 6.03 -3.50
N GLY A 98 -2.02 6.92 -3.05
CA GLY A 98 -2.35 8.31 -2.77
C GLY A 98 -2.95 9.02 -3.98
N SER A 99 -3.85 9.97 -3.73
CA SER A 99 -4.33 10.90 -4.77
C SER A 99 -3.19 11.84 -5.22
N ALA A 100 -3.36 12.56 -6.34
CA ALA A 100 -2.35 13.51 -6.81
C ALA A 100 -2.00 14.57 -5.75
N ARG A 101 -2.99 15.01 -4.94
CA ARG A 101 -2.79 15.96 -3.83
C ARG A 101 -2.02 15.34 -2.65
N TYR A 102 -2.14 14.05 -2.44
CA TYR A 102 -1.52 13.28 -1.34
C TYR A 102 -0.76 12.09 -1.93
N ALA A 103 0.19 12.39 -2.80
CA ALA A 103 0.90 11.38 -3.55
C ALA A 103 1.64 10.39 -2.63
N THR A 104 1.54 9.09 -2.94
CA THR A 104 2.38 8.08 -2.29
C THR A 104 3.85 8.39 -2.61
N PRO A 105 4.73 8.53 -1.60
CA PRO A 105 6.13 8.85 -1.84
C PRO A 105 6.84 7.67 -2.52
N ARG A 106 7.64 8.00 -3.55
CA ARG A 106 8.51 7.04 -4.23
C ARG A 106 9.77 6.83 -3.40
N GLY A 107 10.35 5.65 -3.51
CA GLY A 107 11.62 5.36 -2.84
C GLY A 107 11.77 3.88 -2.50
N ASP A 108 12.85 3.59 -1.80
CA ASP A 108 13.18 2.28 -1.27
C ASP A 108 12.91 2.28 0.23
N TYR A 109 12.22 1.25 0.71
CA TYR A 109 11.78 1.07 2.08
C TYR A 109 12.15 -0.31 2.60
N LEU A 110 12.02 -0.52 3.90
CA LEU A 110 12.20 -1.82 4.55
C LEU A 110 10.95 -2.17 5.35
N LEU A 111 10.28 -3.23 4.96
CA LEU A 111 9.17 -3.79 5.73
C LEU A 111 9.75 -4.73 6.79
N ALA A 112 9.44 -4.47 8.05
CA ALA A 112 9.91 -5.28 9.18
C ALA A 112 8.81 -5.59 10.21
N THR A 113 7.78 -4.75 10.27
CA THR A 113 6.73 -4.82 11.29
C THR A 113 5.37 -5.01 10.65
N VAL A 114 4.60 -5.94 11.18
CA VAL A 114 3.21 -6.22 10.79
C VAL A 114 2.33 -6.03 12.01
N ILE A 115 1.29 -5.23 11.88
CA ILE A 115 0.27 -5.03 12.92
C ILE A 115 -1.03 -5.67 12.44
N TRP A 116 -1.46 -6.69 13.15
CA TRP A 116 -2.70 -7.42 12.92
C TRP A 116 -3.84 -6.79 13.72
N ASN A 117 -5.01 -6.64 13.11
CA ASN A 117 -6.17 -5.97 13.70
C ASN A 117 -5.79 -4.59 14.30
N PRO A 118 -5.27 -3.65 13.48
CA PRO A 118 -4.76 -2.37 13.98
C PRO A 118 -5.88 -1.48 14.51
N TRP A 119 -5.57 -0.63 15.47
CA TRP A 119 -6.32 0.57 15.71
C TRP A 119 -6.06 1.58 14.59
N TRP A 120 -7.06 2.38 14.27
CA TRP A 120 -6.87 3.57 13.46
C TRP A 120 -6.90 4.80 14.37
N HIS A 121 -5.86 5.61 14.32
CA HIS A 121 -5.79 6.91 14.97
C HIS A 121 -5.75 8.01 13.92
N PRO A 122 -6.57 9.07 14.04
CA PRO A 122 -6.52 10.21 13.14
C PRO A 122 -5.11 10.83 13.17
N PRO A 123 -4.46 11.07 12.01
CA PRO A 123 -3.15 11.69 11.98
C PRO A 123 -3.23 13.10 12.56
N LYS A 124 -2.37 13.39 13.56
CA LYS A 124 -2.30 14.73 14.19
C LYS A 124 -1.93 15.79 13.16
N GLY A 125 -2.58 16.94 13.22
CA GLY A 125 -2.32 18.06 12.29
C GLY A 125 -2.93 17.90 10.89
N SER A 126 -3.62 16.81 10.60
CA SER A 126 -4.27 16.62 9.31
C SER A 126 -5.68 17.20 9.31
N ALA A 127 -5.93 18.24 8.52
CA ALA A 127 -7.24 18.89 8.43
C ALA A 127 -8.37 17.91 8.05
N TRP A 128 -8.11 16.95 7.16
CA TRP A 128 -9.10 15.95 6.76
C TRP A 128 -9.48 14.94 7.85
N ALA A 129 -8.69 14.86 8.93
CA ALA A 129 -8.90 13.96 10.04
C ALA A 129 -9.22 14.68 11.37
N ALA A 130 -9.26 16.01 11.40
CA ALA A 130 -9.36 16.82 12.61
C ALA A 130 -10.56 16.46 13.51
N ASN A 131 -11.71 16.12 12.90
CA ASN A 131 -12.95 15.81 13.63
C ASN A 131 -13.20 14.28 13.72
N ARG A 132 -12.21 13.45 13.41
CA ARG A 132 -12.37 12.01 13.46
C ARG A 132 -11.87 11.45 14.78
N LYS A 133 -12.59 10.42 15.29
CA LYS A 133 -12.20 9.69 16.51
C LYS A 133 -11.40 8.44 16.13
N ALA A 134 -10.54 7.99 17.04
CA ALA A 134 -9.87 6.69 16.93
C ALA A 134 -10.90 5.56 16.74
N THR A 135 -10.58 4.62 15.85
CA THR A 135 -11.47 3.50 15.53
C THR A 135 -10.80 2.19 15.95
N PRO A 136 -11.45 1.39 16.82
CA PRO A 136 -10.90 0.11 17.26
C PRO A 136 -10.87 -0.92 16.13
N PRO A 137 -10.14 -2.04 16.31
CA PRO A 137 -10.19 -3.16 15.36
C PRO A 137 -11.61 -3.63 15.10
N GLY A 138 -11.92 -3.87 13.84
CA GLY A 138 -13.25 -4.34 13.44
C GLY A 138 -13.57 -4.04 11.98
N PRO A 139 -14.76 -4.45 11.51
CA PRO A 139 -15.14 -4.34 10.10
C PRO A 139 -15.26 -2.88 9.60
N SER A 140 -15.52 -1.93 10.49
CA SER A 140 -15.61 -0.49 10.15
C SER A 140 -14.27 0.25 10.23
N ASN A 141 -13.19 -0.42 10.65
CA ASN A 141 -11.89 0.23 10.78
C ASN A 141 -11.29 0.54 9.40
N PRO A 142 -10.94 1.80 9.10
CA PRO A 142 -10.41 2.18 7.79
C PRO A 142 -9.03 1.59 7.47
N MET A 143 -8.27 1.12 8.48
CA MET A 143 -7.00 0.41 8.27
C MET A 143 -7.19 -1.08 7.93
N GLY A 144 -8.43 -1.57 7.99
CA GLY A 144 -8.71 -2.97 7.74
C GLY A 144 -8.07 -3.91 8.74
N ARG A 145 -7.68 -5.09 8.27
CA ARG A 145 -7.23 -6.21 9.10
C ARG A 145 -5.75 -6.24 9.42
N VAL A 146 -4.94 -5.60 8.59
CA VAL A 146 -3.48 -5.59 8.73
C VAL A 146 -2.94 -4.25 8.29
N LYS A 147 -1.93 -3.74 8.98
CA LYS A 147 -1.08 -2.67 8.49
C LYS A 147 0.39 -3.08 8.57
N LEU A 148 1.16 -2.77 7.54
CA LEU A 148 2.62 -2.91 7.48
C LEU A 148 3.23 -1.51 7.49
N HIS A 149 4.20 -1.30 8.36
CA HIS A 149 4.95 -0.05 8.39
C HIS A 149 5.86 0.07 7.15
N MET A 150 5.78 1.20 6.50
CA MET A 150 6.63 1.57 5.37
C MET A 150 7.51 2.76 5.75
N ASP A 151 6.90 3.82 6.29
CA ASP A 151 7.53 5.03 6.78
C ASP A 151 6.71 5.58 7.96
N GLU A 152 7.09 6.69 8.60
CA GLU A 152 6.48 7.22 9.83
C GLU A 152 4.95 7.32 9.77
N LEU A 153 4.39 7.81 8.66
CA LEU A 153 2.95 7.99 8.49
C LEU A 153 2.36 7.26 7.27
N ILE A 154 3.18 6.48 6.57
CA ILE A 154 2.78 5.76 5.35
C ILE A 154 2.81 4.26 5.60
N TYR A 155 1.71 3.62 5.27
CA TYR A 155 1.47 2.21 5.53
C TYR A 155 0.95 1.50 4.28
N ILE A 156 1.21 0.20 4.18
CA ILE A 156 0.38 -0.72 3.41
C ILE A 156 -0.68 -1.23 4.37
N HIS A 157 -1.97 -1.15 4.03
CA HIS A 157 -3.03 -1.57 4.93
C HIS A 157 -4.29 -2.05 4.21
N GLY A 158 -5.14 -2.78 4.92
CA GLY A 158 -6.44 -3.17 4.41
C GLY A 158 -7.38 -1.97 4.25
N THR A 159 -8.52 -2.18 3.58
CA THR A 159 -9.52 -1.14 3.40
C THR A 159 -10.95 -1.69 3.50
N THR A 160 -11.89 -0.84 3.90
CA THR A 160 -13.33 -1.09 3.79
C THR A 160 -13.90 -0.61 2.44
N SER A 161 -13.10 0.06 1.62
CA SER A 161 -13.50 0.66 0.35
C SER A 161 -12.84 -0.04 -0.84
N GLU A 162 -13.08 -1.35 -0.98
CA GLU A 162 -12.42 -2.19 -1.99
C GLU A 162 -12.76 -1.80 -3.44
N GLY A 163 -13.93 -1.21 -3.69
CA GLY A 163 -14.31 -0.71 -5.02
C GLY A 163 -13.40 0.41 -5.58
N ARG A 164 -12.54 0.98 -4.74
CA ARG A 164 -11.54 2.00 -5.14
C ARG A 164 -10.15 1.44 -5.42
N LEU A 165 -9.95 0.13 -5.28
CA LEU A 165 -8.67 -0.50 -5.62
C LEU A 165 -8.36 -0.32 -7.11
N GLY A 166 -7.08 -0.14 -7.43
CA GLY A 166 -6.60 0.21 -8.78
C GLY A 166 -6.70 1.70 -9.12
N ALA A 167 -7.11 2.58 -8.17
CA ALA A 167 -7.22 4.01 -8.40
C ALA A 167 -6.45 4.83 -7.34
N PRO A 168 -5.98 6.07 -7.67
CA PRO A 168 -5.33 6.97 -6.72
C PRO A 168 -6.39 7.66 -5.85
N ALA A 169 -6.69 7.09 -4.67
CA ALA A 169 -7.81 7.53 -3.84
C ALA A 169 -7.49 7.63 -2.33
N SER A 170 -6.23 7.46 -1.91
CA SER A 170 -5.83 7.55 -0.51
C SER A 170 -5.21 8.92 -0.17
N HIS A 171 -4.85 9.10 1.10
CA HIS A 171 -4.05 10.23 1.58
C HIS A 171 -2.55 9.87 1.71
N GLY A 172 -2.03 9.04 0.79
CA GLY A 172 -0.64 8.64 0.72
C GLY A 172 -0.38 7.17 1.01
N CYS A 173 -1.15 6.54 1.89
CA CYS A 173 -1.03 5.11 2.18
C CYS A 173 -1.42 4.23 0.98
N ILE A 174 -0.92 3.00 0.99
CA ILE A 174 -1.23 1.98 0.00
C ILE A 174 -2.33 1.08 0.57
N ARG A 175 -3.51 1.07 -0.06
CA ARG A 175 -4.67 0.29 0.37
C ARG A 175 -4.78 -1.00 -0.41
N MET A 176 -5.11 -2.09 0.27
CA MET A 176 -5.35 -3.42 -0.30
C MET A 176 -6.71 -3.95 0.12
N ALA A 177 -7.24 -4.95 -0.59
CA ALA A 177 -8.34 -5.74 -0.04
C ALA A 177 -7.91 -6.41 1.27
N ASN A 178 -8.85 -6.63 2.18
CA ASN A 178 -8.54 -7.23 3.48
C ASN A 178 -8.01 -8.66 3.36
N SER A 179 -8.50 -9.45 2.40
CA SER A 179 -7.97 -10.77 2.06
C SER A 179 -6.50 -10.68 1.62
N ASP A 180 -6.21 -9.73 0.73
CA ASP A 180 -4.93 -9.60 0.06
C ASP A 180 -3.83 -9.13 1.01
N VAL A 181 -4.13 -8.15 1.88
CA VAL A 181 -3.14 -7.69 2.88
C VAL A 181 -2.84 -8.75 3.93
N VAL A 182 -3.84 -9.60 4.28
CA VAL A 182 -3.63 -10.75 5.16
C VAL A 182 -2.77 -11.81 4.47
N ASP A 183 -3.03 -12.12 3.20
CA ASP A 183 -2.21 -13.06 2.42
C ASP A 183 -0.77 -12.56 2.28
N LEU A 184 -0.57 -11.29 1.90
CA LEU A 184 0.74 -10.67 1.82
C LEU A 184 1.50 -10.79 3.17
N ALA A 185 0.86 -10.42 4.28
CA ALA A 185 1.48 -10.47 5.59
C ALA A 185 1.89 -11.91 6.00
N ARG A 186 1.04 -12.90 5.70
CA ARG A 186 1.35 -14.32 5.96
C ARG A 186 2.52 -14.81 5.12
N ARG A 187 2.59 -14.44 3.82
CA ARG A 187 3.72 -14.78 2.93
C ARG A 187 5.02 -14.17 3.44
N LEU A 188 5.01 -12.89 3.79
CA LEU A 188 6.20 -12.21 4.33
C LEU A 188 6.68 -12.86 5.62
N HIS A 189 5.76 -13.28 6.51
CA HIS A 189 6.14 -14.01 7.72
C HIS A 189 6.78 -15.37 7.40
N ARG A 190 6.24 -16.15 6.47
CA ARG A 190 6.82 -17.45 6.05
C ARG A 190 8.20 -17.26 5.44
N LEU A 191 8.36 -16.31 4.53
CA LEU A 191 9.63 -16.02 3.85
C LEU A 191 10.73 -15.58 4.81
N THR A 192 10.37 -14.77 5.81
CA THR A 192 11.33 -14.24 6.80
C THR A 192 11.55 -15.17 8.00
N ASN A 193 10.64 -16.12 8.25
CA ASN A 193 10.72 -17.12 9.31
C ASN A 193 10.19 -18.47 8.81
N PRO A 194 11.03 -19.32 8.22
CA PRO A 194 10.61 -20.66 7.75
C PRO A 194 10.06 -21.58 8.86
N ALA A 195 10.37 -21.30 10.12
CA ALA A 195 9.86 -22.08 11.26
C ALA A 195 8.46 -21.67 11.72
N VAL A 196 7.85 -20.58 11.16
CA VAL A 196 6.50 -20.18 11.52
C VAL A 196 5.49 -21.22 11.06
N THR A 197 4.63 -21.66 11.97
CA THR A 197 3.61 -22.66 11.68
C THR A 197 2.33 -22.04 11.12
N ASP A 198 1.53 -22.85 10.42
CA ASP A 198 0.20 -22.41 9.95
C ASP A 198 -0.74 -22.08 11.11
N ALA A 199 -0.62 -22.78 12.23
CA ALA A 199 -1.39 -22.50 13.45
C ALA A 199 -1.06 -21.13 14.04
N GLU A 200 0.22 -20.75 14.05
CA GLU A 200 0.66 -19.42 14.49
C GLU A 200 0.13 -18.33 13.55
N LEU A 201 0.25 -18.52 12.24
CA LEU A 201 -0.27 -17.58 11.25
C LEU A 201 -1.80 -17.45 11.32
N ALA A 202 -2.51 -18.56 11.56
CA ALA A 202 -3.96 -18.55 11.76
C ALA A 202 -4.33 -17.74 13.01
N ARG A 203 -3.61 -17.93 14.12
CA ARG A 203 -3.81 -17.19 15.38
C ARG A 203 -3.55 -15.69 15.19
N LEU A 204 -2.45 -15.32 14.51
CA LEU A 204 -2.11 -13.93 14.23
C LEU A 204 -3.18 -13.25 13.36
N SER A 205 -3.65 -13.94 12.34
CA SER A 205 -4.65 -13.44 11.40
C SER A 205 -6.10 -13.64 11.87
N ALA A 206 -6.34 -14.06 13.12
CA ALA A 206 -7.69 -14.18 13.66
C ALA A 206 -8.41 -12.83 13.76
N THR A 207 -9.74 -12.83 13.58
CA THR A 207 -10.61 -11.64 13.62
C THR A 207 -11.18 -11.36 15.01
N ASP A 208 -10.39 -11.53 16.04
CA ASP A 208 -10.82 -11.45 17.45
C ASP A 208 -10.76 -10.04 18.06
N ARG A 209 -10.55 -9.02 17.24
CA ARG A 209 -10.40 -7.60 17.63
C ARG A 209 -9.21 -7.29 18.56
N ARG A 210 -8.29 -8.23 18.75
CA ARG A 210 -7.05 -8.00 19.50
C ARG A 210 -5.97 -7.51 18.55
N THR A 211 -5.43 -6.34 18.81
CA THR A 211 -4.24 -5.87 18.10
C THR A 211 -3.03 -6.72 18.48
N ARG A 212 -2.28 -7.16 17.51
CA ARG A 212 -1.02 -7.90 17.67
C ARG A 212 0.02 -7.27 16.78
N GLU A 213 1.13 -6.91 17.37
CA GLU A 213 2.31 -6.49 16.61
C GLU A 213 3.27 -7.66 16.49
N THR A 214 3.75 -7.90 15.29
CA THR A 214 4.75 -8.92 15.01
C THR A 214 5.89 -8.31 14.22
N VAL A 215 7.10 -8.70 14.59
CA VAL A 215 8.30 -8.25 13.91
C VAL A 215 8.91 -9.42 13.15
N MET A 216 9.12 -9.24 11.86
CA MET A 216 9.72 -10.23 10.99
C MET A 216 11.20 -10.44 11.35
N ARG A 217 11.73 -11.66 11.19
CA ARG A 217 13.14 -11.97 11.50
C ARG A 217 14.11 -11.23 10.58
N SER A 218 13.76 -11.08 9.32
CA SER A 218 14.48 -10.28 8.33
C SER A 218 13.59 -9.17 7.82
N SER A 219 14.17 -8.03 7.46
CA SER A 219 13.45 -6.99 6.73
C SER A 219 13.30 -7.40 5.27
N VAL A 220 12.17 -7.05 4.66
CA VAL A 220 11.93 -7.25 3.23
C VAL A 220 12.06 -5.91 2.52
N ARG A 221 12.82 -5.86 1.42
CA ARG A 221 12.90 -4.66 0.59
C ARG A 221 11.52 -4.35 0.01
N MET A 222 11.21 -3.07 -0.03
CA MET A 222 10.05 -2.57 -0.74
C MET A 222 10.46 -1.38 -1.60
N ARG A 223 10.02 -1.38 -2.84
CA ARG A 223 10.28 -0.29 -3.79
C ARG A 223 8.97 0.30 -4.30
N VAL A 224 8.84 1.61 -4.19
CA VAL A 224 7.73 2.36 -4.78
C VAL A 224 8.23 3.12 -5.98
N THR A 225 7.70 2.80 -7.16
CA THR A 225 8.09 3.35 -8.45
C THR A 225 6.96 4.14 -9.09
N TYR A 226 7.31 4.93 -10.10
CA TYR A 226 6.35 5.62 -10.96
C TYR A 226 6.76 5.44 -12.41
N ARG A 227 6.33 4.34 -13.02
CA ARG A 227 6.63 3.97 -14.42
C ARG A 227 5.33 3.87 -15.19
N VAL A 228 5.14 4.75 -16.15
CA VAL A 228 3.97 4.74 -17.05
C VAL A 228 4.19 3.82 -18.27
N ALA A 229 5.42 3.36 -18.49
CA ALA A 229 5.76 2.36 -19.48
C ALA A 229 6.87 1.46 -18.92
N GLN A 230 6.78 0.15 -19.14
CA GLN A 230 7.81 -0.83 -18.80
C GLN A 230 7.72 -2.03 -19.74
N VAL A 231 8.86 -2.66 -19.97
CA VAL A 231 8.93 -3.94 -20.70
C VAL A 231 9.13 -5.05 -19.68
N ARG A 232 8.33 -6.09 -19.79
CA ARG A 232 8.43 -7.31 -18.97
C ARG A 232 7.80 -8.48 -19.73
N ASP A 233 8.40 -9.65 -19.62
CA ASP A 233 7.89 -10.92 -20.16
C ASP A 233 7.54 -10.85 -21.66
N GLY A 234 8.33 -10.10 -22.45
CA GLY A 234 8.08 -9.92 -23.88
C GLY A 234 6.95 -8.94 -24.23
N GLU A 235 6.41 -8.22 -23.25
CA GLU A 235 5.34 -7.26 -23.42
C GLU A 235 5.76 -5.84 -23.03
N LEU A 236 5.25 -4.86 -23.77
CA LEU A 236 5.23 -3.45 -23.39
C LEU A 236 3.96 -3.18 -22.57
N HIS A 237 4.11 -2.94 -21.28
CA HIS A 237 3.02 -2.51 -20.40
C HIS A 237 3.00 -0.99 -20.33
N VAL A 238 1.84 -0.39 -20.50
CA VAL A 238 1.64 1.06 -20.39
C VAL A 238 0.50 1.37 -19.43
N PHE A 239 0.66 2.44 -18.66
CA PHE A 239 -0.23 2.81 -17.55
C PHE A 239 -0.60 4.29 -17.63
N PRO A 240 -1.72 4.71 -17.02
CA PRO A 240 -2.09 6.12 -16.96
C PRO A 240 -1.10 6.93 -16.12
N ASP A 241 -0.82 8.16 -16.53
CA ASP A 241 -0.06 9.11 -15.72
C ASP A 241 -0.95 9.73 -14.64
N VAL A 242 -1.20 8.96 -13.58
CA VAL A 242 -2.19 9.29 -12.53
C VAL A 242 -1.87 10.53 -11.72
N TYR A 243 -0.62 11.05 -11.77
CA TYR A 243 -0.20 12.27 -11.10
C TYR A 243 0.19 13.40 -12.05
N GLY A 244 0.05 13.19 -13.38
CA GLY A 244 0.42 14.20 -14.37
C GLY A 244 1.91 14.58 -14.34
N ARG A 245 2.80 13.59 -14.22
CA ARG A 245 4.25 13.85 -14.05
C ARG A 245 5.01 13.98 -15.37
N PHE A 246 4.40 13.61 -16.48
CA PHE A 246 5.06 13.58 -17.78
C PHE A 246 4.41 14.58 -18.74
N ASN A 247 4.90 15.84 -18.73
CA ASN A 247 4.42 16.90 -19.60
C ASN A 247 4.62 16.56 -21.08
N ASP A 248 5.71 15.83 -21.41
CA ASP A 248 6.03 15.39 -22.77
C ASP A 248 5.17 14.18 -23.23
N GLY A 249 4.31 13.72 -22.35
CA GLY A 249 3.40 12.61 -22.61
C GLY A 249 4.04 11.23 -22.54
N LEU A 250 3.29 10.23 -23.02
CA LEU A 250 3.65 8.81 -22.91
C LEU A 250 4.77 8.39 -23.88
N ALA A 251 4.85 8.97 -25.08
CA ALA A 251 5.74 8.48 -26.14
C ALA A 251 7.23 8.48 -25.76
N PRO A 252 7.80 9.51 -25.11
CA PRO A 252 9.17 9.45 -24.60
C PRO A 252 9.40 8.32 -23.62
N GLN A 253 8.42 8.06 -22.73
CA GLN A 253 8.51 7.01 -21.70
C GLN A 253 8.48 5.60 -22.33
N VAL A 254 7.66 5.40 -23.37
CA VAL A 254 7.65 4.17 -24.16
C VAL A 254 9.00 3.94 -24.84
N ARG A 255 9.55 4.97 -25.50
CA ARG A 255 10.88 4.85 -26.11
C ARG A 255 11.98 4.50 -25.10
N LEU A 256 11.98 5.14 -23.94
CA LEU A 256 12.93 4.83 -22.87
C LEU A 256 12.78 3.39 -22.36
N ALA A 257 11.56 2.92 -22.17
CA ALA A 257 11.30 1.55 -21.72
C ALA A 257 11.77 0.51 -22.73
N LEU A 258 11.53 0.72 -24.02
CA LEU A 258 11.98 -0.16 -25.09
C LEU A 258 13.50 -0.14 -25.22
N ALA A 259 14.13 1.04 -25.27
CA ALA A 259 15.58 1.20 -25.38
C ALA A 259 16.34 0.54 -24.22
N ALA A 260 15.81 0.64 -22.99
CA ALA A 260 16.39 -0.03 -21.81
C ALA A 260 16.39 -1.57 -21.92
N ASN A 261 15.63 -2.13 -22.87
CA ASN A 261 15.56 -3.57 -23.17
C ASN A 261 16.13 -3.91 -24.56
N GLY A 262 16.89 -2.99 -25.18
CA GLY A 262 17.51 -3.20 -26.50
C GLY A 262 16.54 -3.27 -27.68
N ILE A 263 15.31 -2.74 -27.51
CA ILE A 263 14.25 -2.79 -28.53
C ILE A 263 14.17 -1.44 -29.23
N ASP A 264 14.19 -1.48 -30.56
CA ASP A 264 14.06 -0.26 -31.38
C ASP A 264 12.60 0.22 -31.37
N ALA A 265 12.39 1.42 -30.86
CA ALA A 265 11.08 2.07 -30.87
C ALA A 265 10.66 2.62 -32.24
N ALA A 266 11.58 2.70 -33.23
CA ALA A 266 11.27 3.16 -34.59
C ALA A 266 10.29 2.22 -35.31
N GLN A 267 10.20 0.97 -34.90
CA GLN A 267 9.20 0.03 -35.44
C GLN A 267 7.74 0.42 -35.12
N ILE A 268 7.50 1.28 -34.11
CA ILE A 268 6.13 1.69 -33.75
C ILE A 268 5.64 2.74 -34.75
N THR A 269 4.61 2.41 -35.52
CA THR A 269 3.94 3.35 -36.40
C THR A 269 3.23 4.48 -35.63
N PRO A 270 2.94 5.65 -36.26
CA PRO A 270 2.13 6.69 -35.63
C PRO A 270 0.78 6.17 -35.10
N GLY A 271 0.09 5.34 -35.90
CA GLY A 271 -1.17 4.70 -35.50
C GLY A 271 -1.00 3.72 -34.33
N GLY A 272 0.10 2.96 -34.30
CA GLY A 272 0.48 2.10 -33.21
C GLY A 272 0.70 2.88 -31.92
N MET A 273 1.37 4.03 -31.99
CA MET A 273 1.57 4.90 -30.82
C MET A 273 0.24 5.48 -30.31
N GLU A 274 -0.70 5.80 -31.20
CA GLU A 274 -2.04 6.25 -30.81
C GLU A 274 -2.81 5.14 -30.07
N ARG A 275 -2.72 3.91 -30.56
CA ARG A 275 -3.30 2.73 -29.87
C ARG A 275 -2.67 2.51 -28.49
N ILE A 276 -1.35 2.63 -28.36
CA ILE A 276 -0.64 2.53 -27.07
C ILE A 276 -1.12 3.62 -26.12
N ARG A 277 -1.27 4.88 -26.58
CA ARG A 277 -1.81 5.97 -25.76
C ARG A 277 -3.25 5.71 -25.32
N ALA A 278 -4.08 5.16 -26.22
CA ALA A 278 -5.45 4.78 -25.88
C ALA A 278 -5.49 3.71 -24.79
N GLY A 279 -4.65 2.68 -24.91
CA GLY A 279 -4.50 1.63 -23.89
C GLY A 279 -4.03 2.17 -22.53
N ALA A 280 -3.08 3.11 -22.54
CA ALA A 280 -2.59 3.72 -21.30
C ALA A 280 -3.66 4.54 -20.53
N ARG A 281 -4.72 5.01 -21.21
CA ARG A 281 -5.84 5.70 -20.56
C ARG A 281 -6.82 4.75 -19.87
N SER A 282 -6.75 3.46 -20.16
CA SER A 282 -7.59 2.45 -19.50
C SER A 282 -7.22 2.31 -18.02
N ARG A 283 -8.19 1.99 -17.18
CA ARG A 283 -7.95 1.70 -15.77
C ARG A 283 -7.04 0.47 -15.65
N GLY A 284 -5.88 0.63 -15.01
CA GLY A 284 -4.86 -0.42 -14.92
C GLY A 284 -3.93 -0.52 -16.14
N GLY A 285 -4.14 0.31 -17.19
CA GLY A 285 -3.28 0.33 -18.37
C GLY A 285 -3.61 -0.75 -19.40
N ALA A 286 -2.65 -1.04 -20.27
CA ALA A 286 -2.71 -2.09 -21.29
C ALA A 286 -1.34 -2.72 -21.52
N SER A 287 -1.33 -3.93 -22.10
CA SER A 287 -0.13 -4.62 -22.56
C SER A 287 -0.17 -4.83 -24.06
N PHE A 288 1.01 -4.83 -24.67
CA PHE A 288 1.21 -5.07 -26.11
C PHE A 288 2.41 -6.00 -26.28
N ALA A 289 2.23 -7.10 -26.98
CA ALA A 289 3.35 -7.97 -27.31
C ALA A 289 4.39 -7.20 -28.13
N ILE A 290 5.64 -7.30 -27.76
CA ILE A 290 6.74 -6.57 -28.44
C ILE A 290 6.81 -6.99 -29.92
N ALA A 291 6.59 -8.26 -30.21
CA ALA A 291 6.57 -8.78 -31.59
C ALA A 291 5.52 -8.10 -32.48
N ASP A 292 4.45 -7.59 -31.89
CA ASP A 292 3.33 -6.99 -32.62
C ASP A 292 3.41 -5.47 -32.74
N LEU A 293 4.38 -4.81 -32.09
CA LEU A 293 4.47 -3.34 -32.05
C LEU A 293 4.50 -2.69 -33.45
N GLY A 294 5.17 -3.31 -34.42
CA GLY A 294 5.26 -2.84 -35.82
C GLY A 294 3.93 -2.97 -36.59
N SER A 295 3.06 -3.88 -36.18
CA SER A 295 1.76 -4.16 -36.83
C SER A 295 0.58 -3.41 -36.20
N LEU A 296 0.78 -2.74 -35.06
CA LEU A 296 -0.28 -2.02 -34.35
C LEU A 296 -0.88 -0.93 -35.27
N ARG A 297 -2.21 -0.86 -35.25
CA ARG A 297 -2.99 0.17 -35.95
C ARG A 297 -3.64 1.11 -34.94
N ALA A 298 -4.03 2.30 -35.39
CA ALA A 298 -4.83 3.21 -34.58
C ALA A 298 -6.15 2.53 -34.14
N PRO A 299 -6.67 2.87 -32.95
CA PRO A 299 -7.99 2.40 -32.54
C PRO A 299 -9.03 2.89 -33.55
N GLU A 300 -9.98 2.02 -33.91
CA GLU A 300 -11.13 2.42 -34.73
C GLU A 300 -11.86 3.55 -34.06
N ARG A 301 -12.10 4.61 -34.78
CA ARG A 301 -12.97 5.70 -34.33
C ARG A 301 -14.40 5.16 -34.27
N PRO A 302 -15.12 5.28 -33.14
CA PRO A 302 -16.55 4.94 -33.12
C PRO A 302 -17.25 5.61 -34.29
N ALA A 303 -18.06 4.87 -35.04
CA ALA A 303 -18.88 5.46 -36.10
C ALA A 303 -19.66 6.66 -35.50
N PRO A 304 -19.72 7.79 -36.20
CA PRO A 304 -20.56 8.89 -35.76
C PRO A 304 -21.99 8.35 -35.56
N PRO A 305 -22.70 8.81 -34.54
CA PRO A 305 -24.10 8.43 -34.38
C PRO A 305 -24.81 8.74 -35.68
N PRO A 306 -25.79 7.90 -36.10
CA PRO A 306 -26.54 8.15 -37.32
C PRO A 306 -27.09 9.57 -37.26
N SER A 307 -26.85 10.33 -38.32
CA SER A 307 -27.38 11.68 -38.45
C SER A 307 -28.88 11.58 -38.33
N VAL A 308 -29.44 12.07 -37.26
CA VAL A 308 -30.87 12.24 -37.14
C VAL A 308 -31.17 13.42 -38.07
N GLU A 309 -31.52 13.14 -39.32
CA GLU A 309 -32.13 14.17 -40.15
C GLU A 309 -33.36 14.72 -39.39
N PRO A 310 -33.44 16.03 -39.16
CA PRO A 310 -34.65 16.57 -38.59
C PRO A 310 -35.81 16.22 -39.51
N ALA A 311 -36.71 15.36 -39.08
CA ALA A 311 -37.95 15.11 -39.78
C ALA A 311 -38.70 16.46 -39.83
N ILE A 312 -38.65 17.12 -41.00
CA ILE A 312 -39.46 18.28 -41.28
C ILE A 312 -40.90 17.75 -41.38
N GLN A 313 -41.60 17.72 -40.29
CA GLN A 313 -43.04 17.56 -40.29
C GLN A 313 -43.66 18.90 -40.63
N LEU A 314 -43.91 19.08 -41.94
CA LEU A 314 -44.92 20.00 -42.44
C LEU A 314 -46.30 19.41 -42.12
N ALA A 315 -46.82 19.69 -40.95
CA ALA A 315 -48.22 19.55 -40.64
C ALA A 315 -48.64 20.82 -39.91
N GLY A 316 -49.39 21.69 -40.66
CA GLY A 316 -50.00 22.87 -40.06
C GLY A 316 -50.99 22.48 -38.98
N VAL A 317 -50.73 22.97 -37.77
CA VAL A 317 -51.70 23.00 -36.70
C VAL A 317 -51.95 24.50 -36.39
N PRO A 318 -53.19 24.94 -36.29
CA PRO A 318 -53.48 26.35 -35.99
C PRO A 318 -53.01 26.70 -34.59
N VAL A 319 -52.31 27.83 -34.48
CA VAL A 319 -51.87 28.38 -33.20
C VAL A 319 -53.08 29.05 -32.53
N GLU A 320 -53.56 28.47 -31.46
CA GLU A 320 -54.48 29.12 -30.55
C GLU A 320 -53.73 30.07 -29.61
N PRO A 321 -54.13 31.30 -29.38
CA PRO A 321 -53.41 32.28 -28.57
C PRO A 321 -53.40 31.85 -27.08
N ALA A 322 -52.23 31.91 -26.45
CA ALA A 322 -52.04 31.67 -25.05
C ALA A 322 -52.81 32.68 -24.17
N PRO A 323 -53.42 32.26 -23.06
CA PRO A 323 -53.94 33.18 -22.07
C PRO A 323 -52.82 33.84 -21.27
N ALA A 324 -53.04 35.14 -21.00
CA ALA A 324 -52.09 36.00 -20.29
C ALA A 324 -51.97 35.65 -18.81
N ASP A 325 -50.71 35.88 -18.34
CA ASP A 325 -50.29 36.19 -16.97
C ASP A 325 -51.17 35.73 -15.80
N THR A 326 -50.65 34.80 -15.01
CA THR A 326 -51.02 34.72 -13.61
C THR A 326 -49.75 34.62 -12.75
N ALA A 327 -49.71 35.60 -11.85
CA ALA A 327 -48.65 35.96 -10.93
C ALA A 327 -47.88 34.81 -10.26
N ALA A 328 -46.58 35.06 -10.05
CA ALA A 328 -45.66 34.33 -9.22
C ALA A 328 -46.21 34.12 -7.80
N ALA A 329 -46.17 32.88 -7.31
CA ALA A 329 -46.37 32.56 -5.90
C ALA A 329 -45.10 32.88 -5.10
N PRO A 330 -45.20 33.39 -3.87
CA PRO A 330 -44.06 33.76 -3.05
C PRO A 330 -43.38 32.51 -2.46
N GLU A 331 -42.04 32.54 -2.39
CA GLU A 331 -41.21 31.57 -1.70
C GLU A 331 -41.59 31.46 -0.21
N PRO A 332 -41.51 30.27 0.38
CA PRO A 332 -41.71 30.08 1.82
C PRO A 332 -40.52 30.64 2.62
N PRO A 333 -40.76 31.15 3.83
CA PRO A 333 -39.73 31.81 4.62
C PRO A 333 -38.72 30.78 5.18
N VAL A 334 -37.45 31.20 5.13
CA VAL A 334 -36.32 30.52 5.78
C VAL A 334 -36.54 30.49 7.30
N ALA A 335 -36.53 29.31 7.91
CA ALA A 335 -36.62 29.13 9.34
C ALA A 335 -35.33 29.63 10.01
N GLU A 336 -35.45 30.64 10.88
CA GLU A 336 -34.41 31.10 11.80
C GLU A 336 -34.12 30.03 12.85
N GLU A 337 -32.82 29.72 13.02
CA GLU A 337 -32.31 28.96 14.15
C GLU A 337 -32.51 29.75 15.46
N PRO A 338 -32.92 29.09 16.56
CA PRO A 338 -33.03 29.76 17.84
C PRO A 338 -31.68 30.01 18.48
N ALA A 339 -31.44 31.23 18.86
CA ALA A 339 -30.29 31.70 19.61
C ALA A 339 -30.10 30.94 20.92
N SER A 340 -28.87 30.40 21.09
CA SER A 340 -28.40 29.78 22.33
C SER A 340 -28.26 30.84 23.44
N THR A 341 -29.08 30.76 24.45
CA THR A 341 -28.97 31.55 25.68
C THR A 341 -27.84 31.01 26.55
N SER A 342 -26.79 31.80 26.72
CA SER A 342 -25.76 31.66 27.74
C SER A 342 -26.35 31.85 29.13
N VAL A 343 -26.12 30.88 30.02
CA VAL A 343 -26.21 31.07 31.48
C VAL A 343 -24.93 30.54 32.07
N ALA A 344 -24.11 31.46 32.61
CA ALA A 344 -23.16 31.18 33.68
C ALA A 344 -23.85 31.52 35.04
N PRO A 345 -23.36 31.03 36.16
CA PRO A 345 -22.01 31.18 36.71
C PRO A 345 -21.23 29.89 36.84
#